data_d33c5d2c4bc0af1e0b456e1e6c95455d
#
_entry.id   d33c5d2c4bc0af1e0b456e1e6c95455d
#
_cell.length_a   1.000
_cell.length_b   1.000
_cell.length_c   1.000
_cell.angle_alpha   90.00
_cell.angle_beta   90.00
_cell.angle_gamma   90.00
#
_symmetry.space_group_name_H-M   'P 1'
#
loop_
_entity.id
_entity.type
_entity.pdbx_description
1 polymer ?
#
loop_
_entity_poly.entity_id
_entity_poly.type
_entity_poly.pdbx_seq_one_letter_code
_entity_poly.pdbx_strand_id
1 'polypeptide(L)'
;MSVRALGAQLRSAGLSPRALATWAGTDRLAALPAVLPAQITREPVPAAVALTLFVAGVPLAMDRAKNLPLDALLHAKLLATYDNDVYAPAAILPLGPSLMVCDRLDVPDAVDRVSWPDDSSHHLVGAILPNKRRKRWLDLGCGSGFAQLALPNLSDVMIGIDINPRATAYARQGALLSGVDRFEVKHVGIDSIDGARADLVTCNAPLPDAAALAVWRRADPGFFPLLWPAIRRNLSEGGEAILHVARHTIPSDLPGERLIAGYAPDLCVLWWRPDAPELLGQVDRTLTPDRPHIDALDREDALDRAT
;
A
#
# COMPACT_ATOMS: atom_id res chain seq x y z
N MET A 1 18.22 -17.75 9.18
CA MET A 1 17.36 -16.72 9.82
C MET A 1 16.04 -16.64 9.07
N SER A 2 14.88 -16.48 9.75
CA SER A 2 13.58 -16.33 9.08
C SER A 2 13.44 -14.94 8.45
N VAL A 3 12.59 -14.81 7.41
CA VAL A 3 12.31 -13.51 6.75
C VAL A 3 11.73 -12.50 7.74
N ARG A 4 10.88 -12.93 8.67
CA ARG A 4 10.35 -12.11 9.77
C ARG A 4 11.47 -11.53 10.66
N ALA A 5 12.47 -12.37 11.03
CA ALA A 5 13.60 -11.90 11.81
C ALA A 5 14.46 -10.88 11.03
N LEU A 6 14.59 -11.06 9.71
CA LEU A 6 15.23 -10.07 8.84
C LEU A 6 14.48 -8.73 8.86
N GLY A 7 13.16 -8.74 8.76
CA GLY A 7 12.36 -7.51 8.84
C GLY A 7 12.58 -6.77 10.17
N ALA A 8 12.62 -7.48 11.29
CA ALA A 8 12.92 -6.88 12.60
C ALA A 8 14.33 -6.25 12.62
N GLN A 9 15.33 -6.95 12.07
CA GLN A 9 16.69 -6.43 11.98
C GLN A 9 16.80 -5.20 11.06
N LEU A 10 16.09 -5.18 9.93
CA LEU A 10 16.06 -4.01 9.04
C LEU A 10 15.47 -2.79 9.76
N ARG A 11 14.38 -2.97 10.52
CA ARG A 11 13.83 -1.87 11.33
C ARG A 11 14.83 -1.38 12.39
N SER A 12 15.50 -2.28 13.08
CA SER A 12 16.53 -1.94 14.06
C SER A 12 17.75 -1.26 13.41
N ALA A 13 18.04 -1.58 12.15
CA ALA A 13 19.10 -0.94 11.37
C ALA A 13 18.70 0.42 10.75
N GLY A 14 17.56 0.98 11.14
CA GLY A 14 17.10 2.30 10.72
C GLY A 14 16.07 2.32 9.60
N LEU A 15 15.57 1.18 9.13
CA LEU A 15 14.47 1.14 8.17
C LEU A 15 13.13 1.32 8.89
N SER A 16 12.91 2.52 9.41
CA SER A 16 11.71 2.90 10.17
C SER A 16 11.11 4.20 9.64
N PRO A 17 9.79 4.46 9.83
CA PRO A 17 9.15 5.70 9.38
C PRO A 17 9.84 6.96 9.89
N ARG A 18 10.16 7.00 11.17
CA ARG A 18 10.85 8.14 11.79
C ARG A 18 12.24 8.39 11.17
N ALA A 19 13.03 7.33 10.99
CA ALA A 19 14.34 7.46 10.38
C ALA A 19 14.22 7.91 8.91
N LEU A 20 13.24 7.37 8.17
CA LEU A 20 12.95 7.79 6.80
C LEU A 20 12.56 9.26 6.74
N ALA A 21 11.63 9.72 7.57
CA ALA A 21 11.20 11.11 7.60
C ALA A 21 12.37 12.07 7.91
N THR A 22 13.17 11.72 8.90
CA THR A 22 14.37 12.51 9.27
C THR A 22 15.38 12.54 8.13
N TRP A 23 15.67 11.39 7.51
CA TRP A 23 16.64 11.28 6.43
C TRP A 23 16.18 11.98 5.15
N ALA A 24 14.92 11.79 4.77
CA ALA A 24 14.36 12.39 3.55
C ALA A 24 14.00 13.88 3.72
N GLY A 25 13.85 14.37 4.96
CA GLY A 25 13.37 15.72 5.23
C GLY A 25 11.91 15.93 4.86
N THR A 26 11.16 14.82 4.75
CA THR A 26 9.71 14.82 4.50
C THR A 26 9.09 13.65 5.25
N ASP A 27 7.91 13.89 5.70
CA ASP A 27 7.07 12.93 6.40
C ASP A 27 6.01 12.28 5.48
N ARG A 28 6.02 12.65 4.19
CA ARG A 28 5.07 12.19 3.18
C ARG A 28 5.72 11.17 2.25
N LEU A 29 5.26 9.90 2.27
CA LEU A 29 5.73 8.87 1.33
C LEU A 29 5.52 9.27 -0.13
N ALA A 30 4.40 9.90 -0.45
CA ALA A 30 4.11 10.40 -1.79
C ALA A 30 5.10 11.51 -2.27
N ALA A 31 5.77 12.20 -1.36
CA ALA A 31 6.78 13.22 -1.70
C ALA A 31 8.19 12.61 -1.91
N LEU A 32 8.43 11.37 -1.48
CA LEU A 32 9.75 10.74 -1.59
C LEU A 32 10.32 10.77 -3.02
N PRO A 33 9.57 10.47 -4.10
CA PRO A 33 10.11 10.53 -5.45
C PRO A 33 10.74 11.87 -5.81
N ALA A 34 10.21 12.97 -5.26
CA ALA A 34 10.72 14.32 -5.52
C ALA A 34 11.96 14.67 -4.71
N VAL A 35 12.12 14.13 -3.49
CA VAL A 35 13.22 14.47 -2.58
C VAL A 35 14.40 13.50 -2.64
N LEU A 36 14.17 12.25 -3.03
CA LEU A 36 15.22 11.23 -3.10
C LEU A 36 16.43 11.60 -3.97
N PRO A 37 16.29 12.24 -5.15
CA PRO A 37 17.44 12.64 -5.96
C PRO A 37 18.47 13.49 -5.19
N ALA A 38 18.02 14.37 -4.29
CA ALA A 38 18.90 15.16 -3.45
C ALA A 38 19.56 14.36 -2.32
N GLN A 39 18.96 13.26 -1.88
CA GLN A 39 19.51 12.39 -0.85
C GLN A 39 20.59 11.43 -1.40
N ILE A 40 20.41 10.97 -2.64
CA ILE A 40 21.32 10.04 -3.33
C ILE A 40 22.72 10.65 -3.49
N THR A 41 22.82 11.96 -3.65
CA THR A 41 24.12 12.67 -3.82
C THR A 41 24.88 12.85 -2.51
N ARG A 42 24.27 12.57 -1.36
CA ARG A 42 24.91 12.71 -0.05
C ARG A 42 25.65 11.42 0.32
N GLU A 43 26.82 11.55 0.95
CA GLU A 43 27.47 10.40 1.52
C GLU A 43 26.58 9.73 2.58
N PRO A 44 26.29 8.42 2.46
CA PRO A 44 25.45 7.73 3.42
C PRO A 44 26.15 7.66 4.78
N VAL A 45 25.51 8.28 5.77
CA VAL A 45 25.91 8.09 7.17
C VAL A 45 25.54 6.68 7.63
N PRO A 46 26.27 6.09 8.61
CA PRO A 46 26.02 4.72 9.07
C PRO A 46 24.56 4.40 9.41
N ALA A 47 23.83 5.38 9.98
CA ALA A 47 22.42 5.26 10.31
C ALA A 47 21.47 5.26 9.09
N ALA A 48 21.95 5.64 7.91
CA ALA A 48 21.15 5.72 6.68
C ALA A 48 21.46 4.60 5.68
N VAL A 49 22.35 3.66 5.99
CA VAL A 49 22.75 2.57 5.08
C VAL A 49 21.53 1.77 4.57
N ALA A 50 20.63 1.39 5.47
CA ALA A 50 19.41 0.65 5.09
C ALA A 50 18.49 1.50 4.20
N LEU A 51 18.32 2.81 4.51
CA LEU A 51 17.52 3.73 3.71
C LEU A 51 18.13 3.96 2.32
N THR A 52 19.45 4.11 2.25
CA THR A 52 20.17 4.27 0.99
C THR A 52 20.01 3.06 0.08
N LEU A 53 20.17 1.85 0.62
CA LEU A 53 20.00 0.61 -0.15
C LEU A 53 18.56 0.35 -0.55
N PHE A 54 17.64 0.36 0.43
CA PHE A 54 16.29 -0.15 0.23
C PHE A 54 15.28 0.91 -0.21
N VAL A 55 15.48 2.17 0.18
CA VAL A 55 14.56 3.25 -0.22
C VAL A 55 15.10 4.01 -1.44
N ALA A 56 16.34 4.47 -1.39
CA ALA A 56 16.94 5.19 -2.52
C ALA A 56 17.38 4.26 -3.67
N GLY A 57 17.58 2.97 -3.40
CA GLY A 57 18.03 2.01 -4.40
C GLY A 57 19.48 2.19 -4.83
N VAL A 58 20.32 2.87 -4.02
CA VAL A 58 21.72 3.14 -4.34
C VAL A 58 22.58 1.94 -3.97
N PRO A 59 23.37 1.37 -4.90
CA PRO A 59 24.37 0.35 -4.57
C PRO A 59 25.40 0.87 -3.59
N LEU A 60 25.87 0.03 -2.69
CA LEU A 60 26.90 0.35 -1.71
C LEU A 60 27.97 -0.73 -1.69
N ALA A 61 29.22 -0.33 -1.49
CA ALA A 61 30.29 -1.28 -1.24
C ALA A 61 29.98 -2.16 -0.01
N MET A 62 30.31 -3.45 -0.06
CA MET A 62 29.97 -4.42 0.98
C MET A 62 30.46 -4.01 2.37
N ASP A 63 31.64 -3.42 2.45
CA ASP A 63 32.24 -2.94 3.72
C ASP A 63 31.41 -1.83 4.36
N ARG A 64 30.74 -1.00 3.56
CA ARG A 64 29.82 0.05 4.06
C ARG A 64 28.50 -0.52 4.56
N ALA A 65 28.07 -1.64 4.04
CA ALA A 65 26.81 -2.32 4.42
C ALA A 65 26.99 -3.39 5.52
N LYS A 66 28.19 -3.53 6.10
CA LYS A 66 28.54 -4.58 7.10
C LYS A 66 27.67 -4.57 8.38
N ASN A 67 26.97 -3.48 8.68
CA ASN A 67 26.03 -3.41 9.81
C ASN A 67 24.69 -4.09 9.52
N LEU A 68 24.45 -4.50 8.28
CA LEU A 68 23.29 -5.29 7.89
C LEU A 68 23.65 -6.78 7.90
N PRO A 69 22.66 -7.67 8.07
CA PRO A 69 22.85 -9.12 8.00
C PRO A 69 22.99 -9.60 6.53
N LEU A 70 24.09 -9.22 5.87
CA LEU A 70 24.29 -9.35 4.42
C LEU A 70 24.01 -10.75 3.91
N ASP A 71 24.62 -11.79 4.51
CA ASP A 71 24.46 -13.19 4.07
C ASP A 71 22.99 -13.61 4.08
N ALA A 72 22.26 -13.20 5.11
CA ALA A 72 20.85 -13.57 5.21
C ALA A 72 19.97 -12.76 4.24
N LEU A 73 20.31 -11.50 3.97
CA LEU A 73 19.62 -10.65 2.98
C LEU A 73 19.88 -11.16 1.56
N LEU A 74 21.11 -11.57 1.24
CA LEU A 74 21.47 -12.19 -0.03
C LEU A 74 20.75 -13.52 -0.22
N HIS A 75 20.76 -14.39 0.80
CA HIS A 75 20.04 -15.67 0.78
C HIS A 75 18.53 -15.48 0.58
N ALA A 76 17.93 -14.47 1.22
CA ALA A 76 16.52 -14.11 1.06
C ALA A 76 16.21 -13.36 -0.26
N LYS A 77 17.22 -13.10 -1.09
CA LYS A 77 17.12 -12.31 -2.34
C LYS A 77 16.57 -10.89 -2.14
N LEU A 78 16.76 -10.35 -0.94
CA LEU A 78 16.47 -8.93 -0.64
C LEU A 78 17.63 -8.02 -1.04
N LEU A 79 18.81 -8.56 -1.16
CA LEU A 79 19.99 -7.96 -1.77
C LEU A 79 20.52 -8.87 -2.88
N ALA A 80 21.26 -8.26 -3.79
CA ALA A 80 22.07 -8.94 -4.79
C ALA A 80 23.46 -8.26 -4.84
N THR A 81 24.42 -8.90 -5.48
CA THR A 81 25.79 -8.38 -5.63
C THR A 81 26.09 -8.06 -7.08
N TYR A 82 26.85 -7.02 -7.29
CA TYR A 82 27.49 -6.70 -8.56
C TYR A 82 28.90 -6.19 -8.26
N ASP A 83 29.92 -6.88 -8.76
CA ASP A 83 31.33 -6.70 -8.40
C ASP A 83 31.52 -6.74 -6.86
N ASN A 84 31.98 -5.66 -6.25
CA ASN A 84 32.18 -5.51 -4.82
C ASN A 84 31.04 -4.77 -4.11
N ASP A 85 29.96 -4.48 -4.81
CA ASP A 85 28.81 -3.75 -4.30
C ASP A 85 27.64 -4.66 -3.99
N VAL A 86 26.81 -4.24 -3.06
CA VAL A 86 25.48 -4.80 -2.81
C VAL A 86 24.42 -3.80 -3.25
N TYR A 87 23.30 -4.30 -3.77
CA TYR A 87 22.16 -3.49 -4.16
C TYR A 87 20.84 -4.21 -3.84
N ALA A 88 19.76 -3.44 -3.64
CA ALA A 88 18.42 -3.97 -3.44
C ALA A 88 17.71 -4.10 -4.80
N PRO A 89 17.26 -5.31 -5.21
CA PRO A 89 16.50 -5.49 -6.45
C PRO A 89 15.13 -4.84 -6.42
N ALA A 90 14.55 -4.64 -5.24
CA ALA A 90 13.28 -3.98 -5.00
C ALA A 90 13.42 -2.95 -3.87
N ALA A 91 12.55 -1.96 -3.85
CA ALA A 91 12.46 -1.04 -2.73
C ALA A 91 11.75 -1.71 -1.53
N ILE A 92 12.20 -1.39 -0.32
CA ILE A 92 11.52 -1.76 0.92
C ILE A 92 11.23 -0.47 1.68
N LEU A 93 9.95 -0.16 1.83
CA LEU A 93 9.49 1.07 2.47
C LEU A 93 8.97 0.76 3.88
N PRO A 94 9.41 1.50 4.91
CA PRO A 94 8.82 1.40 6.22
C PRO A 94 7.42 2.05 6.21
N LEU A 95 6.44 1.32 6.73
CA LEU A 95 5.03 1.71 6.74
C LEU A 95 4.43 1.39 8.13
N GLY A 96 4.46 2.36 9.02
CA GLY A 96 4.12 2.11 10.43
C GLY A 96 4.95 0.96 11.00
N PRO A 97 4.31 -0.08 11.57
CA PRO A 97 5.01 -1.26 12.12
C PRO A 97 5.48 -2.22 11.02
N SER A 98 5.05 -2.01 9.78
CA SER A 98 5.24 -2.91 8.66
C SER A 98 6.36 -2.46 7.72
N LEU A 99 6.75 -3.37 6.83
CA LEU A 99 7.65 -3.13 5.71
C LEU A 99 6.92 -3.51 4.42
N MET A 100 6.81 -2.58 3.49
CA MET A 100 6.22 -2.80 2.17
C MET A 100 7.31 -3.01 1.14
N VAL A 101 7.11 -3.94 0.21
CA VAL A 101 8.02 -4.17 -0.93
C VAL A 101 7.36 -3.67 -2.20
N CYS A 102 8.08 -2.91 -3.02
CA CYS A 102 7.60 -2.41 -4.31
C CYS A 102 8.78 -2.25 -5.28
N ASP A 103 8.51 -1.86 -6.52
CA ASP A 103 9.59 -1.59 -7.46
C ASP A 103 10.36 -0.34 -7.04
N ARG A 104 11.63 -0.31 -7.42
CA ARG A 104 12.48 0.87 -7.27
C ARG A 104 11.97 2.00 -8.18
N LEU A 105 12.25 3.24 -7.83
CA LEU A 105 11.83 4.41 -8.63
C LEU A 105 12.47 4.46 -10.01
N ASP A 106 13.68 3.92 -10.16
CA ASP A 106 14.44 3.86 -11.40
C ASP A 106 14.02 2.71 -12.34
N VAL A 107 13.09 1.83 -11.91
CA VAL A 107 12.53 0.80 -12.79
C VAL A 107 11.66 1.46 -13.86
N PRO A 108 11.90 1.19 -15.16
CA PRO A 108 11.09 1.72 -16.24
C PRO A 108 9.60 1.38 -16.09
N ASP A 109 8.74 2.20 -16.70
CA ASP A 109 7.32 1.89 -16.77
C ASP A 109 7.09 0.61 -17.59
N ALA A 110 6.37 -0.35 -17.00
CA ALA A 110 6.08 -1.65 -17.56
C ALA A 110 4.71 -2.12 -17.13
N VAL A 111 4.14 -3.09 -17.84
CA VAL A 111 2.80 -3.63 -17.56
C VAL A 111 2.70 -4.18 -16.15
N ASP A 112 3.73 -4.87 -15.68
CA ASP A 112 3.81 -5.53 -14.37
C ASP A 112 4.48 -4.67 -13.27
N ARG A 113 4.77 -3.40 -13.55
CA ARG A 113 5.36 -2.49 -12.55
C ARG A 113 4.48 -2.39 -11.32
N VAL A 114 5.10 -2.50 -10.15
CA VAL A 114 4.45 -2.36 -8.83
C VAL A 114 4.76 -0.99 -8.26
N SER A 115 3.73 -0.18 -8.13
CA SER A 115 3.84 1.23 -7.73
C SER A 115 4.36 1.43 -6.31
N TRP A 116 4.95 2.60 -6.09
CA TRP A 116 5.06 3.22 -4.78
C TRP A 116 3.69 3.72 -4.34
N PRO A 117 3.43 3.80 -3.02
CA PRO A 117 2.22 4.41 -2.51
C PRO A 117 2.22 5.90 -2.87
N ASP A 118 1.13 6.34 -3.45
CA ASP A 118 0.85 7.73 -3.80
C ASP A 118 -0.27 8.33 -2.93
N ASP A 119 -0.67 9.56 -3.22
CA ASP A 119 -1.74 10.22 -2.48
C ASP A 119 -3.05 9.42 -2.51
N SER A 120 -3.36 8.70 -3.61
CA SER A 120 -4.56 7.86 -3.72
C SER A 120 -4.59 6.74 -2.67
N SER A 121 -3.45 6.09 -2.49
CA SER A 121 -3.25 5.03 -1.50
C SER A 121 -3.45 5.56 -0.08
N HIS A 122 -2.94 6.75 0.22
CA HIS A 122 -3.10 7.39 1.53
C HIS A 122 -4.54 7.86 1.77
N HIS A 123 -5.22 8.39 0.76
CA HIS A 123 -6.64 8.76 0.87
C HIS A 123 -7.51 7.56 1.16
N LEU A 124 -7.27 6.42 0.47
CA LEU A 124 -7.99 5.18 0.73
C LEU A 124 -7.80 4.72 2.18
N VAL A 125 -6.54 4.60 2.65
CA VAL A 125 -6.26 4.15 4.01
C VAL A 125 -6.79 5.14 5.06
N GLY A 126 -6.64 6.45 4.82
CA GLY A 126 -7.16 7.50 5.69
C GLY A 126 -8.69 7.49 5.85
N ALA A 127 -9.39 6.92 4.87
CA ALA A 127 -10.84 6.76 4.91
C ALA A 127 -11.32 5.56 5.72
N ILE A 128 -10.43 4.59 5.98
CA ILE A 128 -10.76 3.40 6.78
C ILE A 128 -10.77 3.80 8.25
N LEU A 129 -11.87 3.49 8.96
CA LEU A 129 -11.98 3.76 10.40
C LEU A 129 -11.12 2.77 11.19
N PRO A 130 -10.01 3.21 11.81
CA PRO A 130 -9.06 2.30 12.47
C PRO A 130 -9.60 1.66 13.76
N ASN A 131 -10.54 2.30 14.42
CA ASN A 131 -11.19 1.83 15.66
C ASN A 131 -12.32 0.83 15.43
N LYS A 132 -12.72 0.58 14.17
CA LYS A 132 -13.74 -0.40 13.83
C LYS A 132 -13.06 -1.69 13.37
N ARG A 133 -12.78 -2.61 14.31
CA ARG A 133 -12.21 -3.92 13.98
C ARG A 133 -13.13 -4.70 13.03
N ARG A 134 -12.52 -5.38 12.06
CA ARG A 134 -13.19 -6.20 11.05
C ARG A 134 -12.90 -7.68 11.29
N LYS A 135 -13.87 -8.55 11.01
CA LYS A 135 -13.61 -9.99 10.99
C LYS A 135 -12.82 -10.35 9.74
N ARG A 136 -13.26 -9.83 8.59
CA ARG A 136 -12.63 -10.11 7.29
C ARG A 136 -12.57 -8.86 6.42
N TRP A 137 -11.41 -8.62 5.88
CA TRP A 137 -11.13 -7.53 4.95
C TRP A 137 -10.64 -8.09 3.62
N LEU A 138 -11.31 -7.75 2.52
CA LEU A 138 -10.91 -8.06 1.14
C LEU A 138 -10.45 -6.78 0.46
N ASP A 139 -9.27 -6.82 -0.16
CA ASP A 139 -8.73 -5.73 -0.96
C ASP A 139 -8.62 -6.17 -2.43
N LEU A 140 -9.35 -5.49 -3.31
CA LEU A 140 -9.41 -5.77 -4.73
C LEU A 140 -8.36 -4.94 -5.47
N GLY A 141 -7.38 -5.60 -6.10
CA GLY A 141 -6.21 -4.93 -6.66
C GLY A 141 -5.27 -4.46 -5.55
N CYS A 142 -4.90 -5.35 -4.64
CA CYS A 142 -4.12 -5.00 -3.44
C CYS A 142 -2.71 -4.48 -3.72
N GLY A 143 -2.21 -4.61 -4.95
CA GLY A 143 -0.85 -4.23 -5.30
C GLY A 143 0.17 -4.94 -4.40
N SER A 144 1.07 -4.18 -3.82
CA SER A 144 2.04 -4.66 -2.83
C SER A 144 1.48 -4.78 -1.40
N GLY A 145 0.15 -4.70 -1.22
CA GLY A 145 -0.51 -4.84 0.08
C GLY A 145 -0.43 -3.58 0.96
N PHE A 146 -0.33 -2.39 0.35
CA PHE A 146 -0.18 -1.14 1.08
C PHE A 146 -1.23 -0.97 2.17
N ALA A 147 -2.51 -1.12 1.84
CA ALA A 147 -3.60 -0.88 2.78
C ALA A 147 -3.55 -1.83 3.99
N GLN A 148 -3.35 -3.13 3.75
CA GLN A 148 -3.29 -4.13 4.80
C GLN A 148 -2.03 -4.02 5.66
N LEU A 149 -0.90 -3.64 5.06
CA LEU A 149 0.36 -3.43 5.78
C LEU A 149 0.37 -2.12 6.58
N ALA A 150 -0.37 -1.11 6.13
CA ALA A 150 -0.58 0.13 6.89
C ALA A 150 -1.47 -0.08 8.12
N LEU A 151 -2.43 -1.01 8.04
CA LEU A 151 -3.41 -1.30 9.10
C LEU A 151 -3.41 -2.79 9.48
N PRO A 152 -2.26 -3.36 9.91
CA PRO A 152 -2.10 -4.82 10.04
C PRO A 152 -2.97 -5.45 11.12
N ASN A 153 -3.51 -4.65 12.04
CA ASN A 153 -4.34 -5.10 13.15
C ASN A 153 -5.84 -4.83 12.98
N LEU A 154 -6.23 -4.25 11.83
CA LEU A 154 -7.62 -3.85 11.57
C LEU A 154 -8.57 -5.05 11.48
N SER A 155 -8.09 -6.19 10.99
CA SER A 155 -8.93 -7.36 10.68
C SER A 155 -8.34 -8.66 11.22
N ASP A 156 -9.22 -9.63 11.53
CA ASP A 156 -8.81 -10.97 11.95
C ASP A 156 -8.27 -11.78 10.76
N VAL A 157 -8.84 -11.56 9.56
CA VAL A 157 -8.42 -12.16 8.29
C VAL A 157 -8.35 -11.05 7.23
N MET A 158 -7.22 -10.95 6.57
CA MET A 158 -7.01 -10.05 5.44
C MET A 158 -6.78 -10.86 4.17
N ILE A 159 -7.49 -10.52 3.10
CA ILE A 159 -7.36 -11.15 1.80
C ILE A 159 -7.04 -10.04 0.81
N GLY A 160 -5.90 -10.14 0.13
CA GLY A 160 -5.56 -9.27 -1.00
C GLY A 160 -5.58 -10.07 -2.29
N ILE A 161 -6.17 -9.53 -3.31
CA ILE A 161 -6.11 -10.10 -4.66
C ILE A 161 -5.51 -9.10 -5.64
N ASP A 162 -4.72 -9.61 -6.58
CA ASP A 162 -4.19 -8.81 -7.67
C ASP A 162 -3.96 -9.69 -8.90
N ILE A 163 -4.14 -9.12 -10.09
CA ILE A 163 -3.89 -9.79 -11.37
C ILE A 163 -2.39 -9.78 -11.73
N ASN A 164 -1.61 -8.91 -11.10
CA ASN A 164 -0.17 -8.81 -11.30
C ASN A 164 0.56 -9.80 -10.37
N PRO A 165 1.21 -10.86 -10.92
CA PRO A 165 1.91 -11.85 -10.11
C PRO A 165 3.08 -11.25 -9.32
N ARG A 166 3.70 -10.18 -9.85
CA ARG A 166 4.80 -9.48 -9.19
C ARG A 166 4.30 -8.70 -7.97
N ALA A 167 3.15 -8.04 -8.09
CA ALA A 167 2.51 -7.34 -6.98
C ALA A 167 2.16 -8.31 -5.84
N THR A 168 1.53 -9.45 -6.17
CA THR A 168 1.20 -10.47 -5.16
C THR A 168 2.44 -11.10 -4.52
N ALA A 169 3.54 -11.26 -5.26
CA ALA A 169 4.80 -11.72 -4.68
C ALA A 169 5.36 -10.69 -3.69
N TYR A 170 5.34 -9.41 -4.02
CA TYR A 170 5.79 -8.33 -3.13
C TYR A 170 4.89 -8.18 -1.91
N ALA A 171 3.57 -8.29 -2.06
CA ALA A 171 2.64 -8.26 -0.94
C ALA A 171 2.92 -9.39 0.07
N ARG A 172 3.15 -10.62 -0.41
CA ARG A 172 3.55 -11.76 0.45
C ARG A 172 4.89 -11.50 1.13
N GLN A 173 5.87 -10.97 0.40
CA GLN A 173 7.18 -10.65 0.95
C GLN A 173 7.09 -9.57 2.03
N GLY A 174 6.32 -8.50 1.80
CA GLY A 174 6.05 -7.45 2.78
C GLY A 174 5.36 -8.00 4.04
N ALA A 175 4.36 -8.86 3.88
CA ALA A 175 3.69 -9.54 4.98
C ALA A 175 4.65 -10.40 5.83
N LEU A 176 5.51 -11.19 5.18
CA LEU A 176 6.53 -12.00 5.85
C LEU A 176 7.56 -11.15 6.60
N LEU A 177 8.07 -10.08 6.00
CA LEU A 177 9.01 -9.15 6.62
C LEU A 177 8.37 -8.44 7.84
N SER A 178 7.08 -8.15 7.76
CA SER A 178 6.31 -7.49 8.81
C SER A 178 5.82 -8.44 9.90
N GLY A 179 5.83 -9.75 9.65
CA GLY A 179 5.26 -10.76 10.55
C GLY A 179 3.73 -10.70 10.60
N VAL A 180 3.09 -10.31 9.49
CA VAL A 180 1.63 -10.22 9.33
C VAL A 180 1.10 -11.54 8.79
N ASP A 181 0.92 -12.54 9.65
CA ASP A 181 0.55 -13.91 9.26
C ASP A 181 -0.91 -14.05 8.81
N ARG A 182 -1.76 -13.08 9.14
CA ARG A 182 -3.20 -13.05 8.81
C ARG A 182 -3.51 -12.52 7.42
N PHE A 183 -2.50 -12.17 6.62
CA PHE A 183 -2.66 -11.61 5.29
C PHE A 183 -2.47 -12.68 4.22
N GLU A 184 -3.57 -13.18 3.66
CA GLU A 184 -3.61 -14.10 2.53
C GLU A 184 -3.60 -13.31 1.22
N VAL A 185 -2.64 -13.58 0.33
CA VAL A 185 -2.52 -12.91 -0.97
C VAL A 185 -2.75 -13.89 -2.09
N LYS A 186 -3.69 -13.59 -3.00
CA LYS A 186 -4.05 -14.44 -4.14
C LYS A 186 -3.74 -13.74 -5.47
N HIS A 187 -3.14 -14.47 -6.40
CA HIS A 187 -2.96 -14.02 -7.78
C HIS A 187 -4.19 -14.44 -8.59
N VAL A 188 -5.20 -13.58 -8.59
CA VAL A 188 -6.47 -13.79 -9.32
C VAL A 188 -7.08 -12.45 -9.72
N GLY A 189 -7.91 -12.46 -10.78
CA GLY A 189 -8.70 -11.29 -11.19
C GLY A 189 -9.90 -11.04 -10.27
N ILE A 190 -10.47 -9.83 -10.37
CA ILE A 190 -11.66 -9.45 -9.58
C ILE A 190 -12.91 -10.23 -9.99
N ASP A 191 -12.95 -10.78 -11.19
CA ASP A 191 -14.00 -11.65 -11.72
C ASP A 191 -13.97 -13.06 -11.13
N SER A 192 -12.78 -13.50 -10.70
CA SER A 192 -12.52 -14.86 -10.21
C SER A 192 -12.63 -14.99 -8.69
N ILE A 193 -12.86 -13.90 -7.94
CA ILE A 193 -13.08 -13.94 -6.49
C ILE A 193 -14.58 -13.96 -6.17
N ASP A 194 -14.99 -14.92 -5.37
CA ASP A 194 -16.38 -15.06 -4.93
C ASP A 194 -16.47 -15.56 -3.50
N GLY A 195 -17.55 -15.18 -2.81
CA GLY A 195 -17.90 -15.69 -1.49
C GLY A 195 -16.94 -15.32 -0.37
N ALA A 196 -16.14 -14.26 -0.51
CA ALA A 196 -15.22 -13.83 0.54
C ALA A 196 -15.94 -13.45 1.84
N ARG A 197 -17.20 -12.99 1.76
CA ARG A 197 -18.03 -12.56 2.90
C ARG A 197 -17.27 -11.61 3.82
N ALA A 198 -16.71 -10.56 3.21
CA ALA A 198 -15.94 -9.55 3.91
C ALA A 198 -16.86 -8.48 4.50
N ASP A 199 -16.61 -8.06 5.72
CA ASP A 199 -17.28 -6.90 6.33
C ASP A 199 -16.62 -5.57 5.94
N LEU A 200 -15.44 -5.64 5.30
CA LEU A 200 -14.81 -4.52 4.60
C LEU A 200 -14.28 -4.99 3.25
N VAL A 201 -14.65 -4.30 2.17
CA VAL A 201 -14.04 -4.42 0.86
C VAL A 201 -13.37 -3.10 0.50
N THR A 202 -12.11 -3.14 0.07
CA THR A 202 -11.38 -1.96 -0.40
C THR A 202 -10.93 -2.13 -1.85
N CYS A 203 -10.74 -1.02 -2.54
CA CYS A 203 -10.12 -0.96 -3.86
C CYS A 203 -9.53 0.42 -4.10
N ASN A 204 -8.25 0.48 -4.42
CA ASN A 204 -7.66 1.64 -5.06
C ASN A 204 -7.72 1.41 -6.57
N ALA A 205 -8.83 1.83 -7.21
CA ALA A 205 -9.09 1.50 -8.59
C ALA A 205 -8.13 2.21 -9.55
N PRO A 206 -7.69 1.53 -10.63
CA PRO A 206 -6.92 2.18 -11.69
C PRO A 206 -7.77 3.25 -12.41
N LEU A 207 -7.10 4.22 -13.03
CA LEU A 207 -7.77 5.32 -13.74
C LEU A 207 -8.28 4.84 -15.12
N PRO A 208 -9.52 5.19 -15.51
CA PRO A 208 -10.11 4.70 -16.76
C PRO A 208 -9.37 5.20 -18.01
N ASP A 209 -8.84 6.43 -17.99
CA ASP A 209 -8.29 7.11 -19.16
C ASP A 209 -6.79 7.43 -19.04
N ALA A 210 -6.08 6.76 -18.13
CA ALA A 210 -4.65 7.02 -17.95
C ALA A 210 -3.83 6.55 -19.15
N ALA A 211 -3.00 7.43 -19.71
CA ALA A 211 -1.98 7.09 -20.69
C ALA A 211 -0.78 6.45 -19.98
N ALA A 212 -0.90 5.18 -19.56
CA ALA A 212 0.14 4.45 -18.84
C ALA A 212 0.22 3.01 -19.33
N LEU A 213 1.40 2.40 -19.21
CA LEU A 213 1.60 0.98 -19.52
C LEU A 213 1.19 0.09 -18.35
N ALA A 214 1.47 0.54 -17.13
CA ALA A 214 1.26 -0.25 -15.93
C ALA A 214 -0.23 -0.49 -15.63
N VAL A 215 -0.57 -1.75 -15.38
CA VAL A 215 -1.95 -2.21 -15.13
C VAL A 215 -2.59 -1.57 -13.89
N TRP A 216 -1.78 -1.18 -12.89
CA TRP A 216 -2.28 -0.51 -11.69
C TRP A 216 -2.77 0.93 -11.94
N ARG A 217 -2.30 1.56 -13.00
CA ARG A 217 -2.62 2.96 -13.30
C ARG A 217 -3.70 3.12 -14.37
N ARG A 218 -3.76 2.19 -15.33
CA ARG A 218 -4.72 2.21 -16.43
C ARG A 218 -5.74 1.10 -16.27
N ALA A 219 -7.02 1.46 -16.14
CA ALA A 219 -8.09 0.49 -16.14
C ALA A 219 -8.25 -0.14 -17.54
N ASP A 220 -8.41 -1.46 -17.58
CA ASP A 220 -8.99 -2.13 -18.73
C ASP A 220 -10.45 -1.68 -18.87
N PRO A 221 -11.00 -1.48 -20.09
CA PRO A 221 -12.39 -1.09 -20.30
C PRO A 221 -13.42 -2.00 -19.61
N GLY A 222 -13.09 -3.27 -19.39
CA GLY A 222 -13.92 -4.21 -18.64
C GLY A 222 -13.86 -4.09 -17.12
N PHE A 223 -12.93 -3.32 -16.57
CA PHE A 223 -12.67 -3.29 -15.12
C PHE A 223 -13.88 -2.80 -14.31
N PHE A 224 -14.40 -1.62 -14.59
CA PHE A 224 -15.50 -1.05 -13.80
C PHE A 224 -16.82 -1.83 -13.89
N PRO A 225 -17.23 -2.34 -15.08
CA PRO A 225 -18.34 -3.28 -15.16
C PRO A 225 -18.21 -4.52 -14.29
N LEU A 226 -16.99 -5.01 -14.05
CA LEU A 226 -16.72 -6.16 -13.18
C LEU A 226 -16.59 -5.77 -11.71
N LEU A 227 -16.10 -4.57 -11.40
CA LEU A 227 -15.81 -4.12 -10.03
C LEU A 227 -17.06 -4.12 -9.14
N TRP A 228 -18.12 -3.47 -9.57
CA TRP A 228 -19.33 -3.27 -8.76
C TRP A 228 -20.03 -4.60 -8.39
N PRO A 229 -20.25 -5.53 -9.34
CA PRO A 229 -20.75 -6.86 -9.00
C PRO A 229 -19.79 -7.64 -8.10
N ALA A 230 -18.47 -7.51 -8.32
CA ALA A 230 -17.47 -8.21 -7.51
C ALA A 230 -17.52 -7.76 -6.05
N ILE A 231 -17.65 -6.45 -5.81
CA ILE A 231 -17.83 -5.92 -4.44
C ILE A 231 -19.08 -6.51 -3.79
N ARG A 232 -20.23 -6.44 -4.45
CA ARG A 232 -21.51 -6.91 -3.88
C ARG A 232 -21.49 -8.39 -3.53
N ARG A 233 -21.00 -9.27 -4.41
CA ARG A 233 -20.97 -10.72 -4.15
C ARG A 233 -19.98 -11.14 -3.05
N ASN A 234 -19.01 -10.27 -2.73
CA ASN A 234 -17.99 -10.55 -1.72
C ASN A 234 -18.24 -9.84 -0.38
N LEU A 235 -19.14 -8.87 -0.31
CA LEU A 235 -19.56 -8.28 0.96
C LEU A 235 -20.39 -9.26 1.78
N SER A 236 -20.23 -9.21 3.09
CA SER A 236 -21.17 -9.82 4.04
C SER A 236 -22.39 -8.91 4.21
N GLU A 237 -23.47 -9.45 4.77
CA GLU A 237 -24.63 -8.65 5.19
C GLU A 237 -24.17 -7.53 6.15
N GLY A 238 -24.59 -6.29 5.87
CA GLY A 238 -24.17 -5.11 6.62
C GLY A 238 -22.72 -4.70 6.42
N GLY A 239 -21.99 -5.34 5.51
CA GLY A 239 -20.63 -4.97 5.13
C GLY A 239 -20.57 -3.64 4.40
N GLU A 240 -19.37 -3.07 4.35
CA GLU A 240 -19.13 -1.80 3.66
C GLU A 240 -17.96 -1.91 2.68
N ALA A 241 -18.00 -1.11 1.62
CA ALA A 241 -16.91 -0.91 0.69
C ALA A 241 -16.34 0.51 0.82
N ILE A 242 -15.00 0.62 0.74
CA ILE A 242 -14.28 1.90 0.71
C ILE A 242 -13.38 1.86 -0.52
N LEU A 243 -13.61 2.78 -1.45
CA LEU A 243 -12.96 2.76 -2.75
C LEU A 243 -12.35 4.12 -3.06
N HIS A 244 -11.16 4.11 -3.61
CA HIS A 244 -10.62 5.26 -4.31
C HIS A 244 -10.92 5.08 -5.80
N VAL A 245 -11.69 6.00 -6.40
CA VAL A 245 -12.17 5.88 -7.79
C VAL A 245 -12.25 7.24 -8.49
N ALA A 246 -12.30 7.23 -9.82
CA ALA A 246 -12.75 8.39 -10.57
C ALA A 246 -14.28 8.54 -10.42
N ARG A 247 -14.73 9.76 -10.11
CA ARG A 247 -16.14 10.05 -9.76
C ARG A 247 -17.12 9.61 -10.86
N HIS A 248 -16.78 9.83 -12.11
CA HIS A 248 -17.64 9.48 -13.25
C HIS A 248 -17.81 7.97 -13.47
N THR A 249 -16.96 7.13 -12.82
CA THR A 249 -17.08 5.67 -12.90
C THR A 249 -18.07 5.09 -11.90
N ILE A 250 -18.57 5.90 -10.96
CA ILE A 250 -19.55 5.48 -9.96
C ILE A 250 -20.93 5.39 -10.63
N PRO A 251 -21.59 4.21 -10.66
CA PRO A 251 -22.93 4.09 -11.20
C PRO A 251 -23.91 5.00 -10.44
N SER A 252 -24.77 5.70 -11.19
CA SER A 252 -25.79 6.59 -10.61
C SER A 252 -26.85 5.83 -9.81
N ASP A 253 -27.08 4.58 -10.15
CA ASP A 253 -28.09 3.66 -9.60
C ASP A 253 -27.54 2.71 -8.53
N LEU A 254 -26.36 2.96 -7.97
CA LEU A 254 -25.84 2.16 -6.85
C LEU A 254 -26.84 2.19 -5.68
N PRO A 255 -27.35 1.04 -5.23
CA PRO A 255 -28.31 0.98 -4.12
C PRO A 255 -27.64 1.24 -2.78
N GLY A 256 -28.44 1.64 -1.78
CA GLY A 256 -28.01 1.80 -0.41
C GLY A 256 -27.34 3.13 -0.09
N GLU A 257 -26.68 3.17 1.07
CA GLU A 257 -26.03 4.37 1.59
C GLU A 257 -24.70 4.64 0.90
N ARG A 258 -24.48 5.91 0.52
CA ARG A 258 -23.25 6.36 -0.12
C ARG A 258 -22.73 7.66 0.51
N LEU A 259 -21.43 7.73 0.74
CA LEU A 259 -20.73 8.96 1.08
C LEU A 259 -19.57 9.14 0.09
N ILE A 260 -19.50 10.28 -0.59
CA ILE A 260 -18.47 10.59 -1.56
C ILE A 260 -17.66 11.79 -1.04
N ALA A 261 -16.37 11.60 -0.85
CA ALA A 261 -15.43 12.66 -0.50
C ALA A 261 -14.47 12.94 -1.66
N GLY A 262 -14.72 14.02 -2.40
CA GLY A 262 -13.84 14.49 -3.47
C GLY A 262 -12.61 15.20 -2.91
N TYR A 263 -11.45 15.03 -3.55
CA TYR A 263 -10.21 15.74 -3.21
C TYR A 263 -9.47 16.31 -4.44
N ALA A 264 -9.88 15.92 -5.63
CA ALA A 264 -9.43 16.43 -6.92
C ALA A 264 -10.64 16.51 -7.87
N PRO A 265 -10.53 17.17 -9.02
CA PRO A 265 -11.69 17.43 -9.89
C PRO A 265 -12.54 16.19 -10.21
N ASP A 266 -11.90 15.05 -10.42
CA ASP A 266 -12.59 13.79 -10.78
C ASP A 266 -12.24 12.62 -9.85
N LEU A 267 -11.44 12.82 -8.82
CA LEU A 267 -11.03 11.76 -7.91
C LEU A 267 -11.73 11.87 -6.56
N CYS A 268 -12.15 10.74 -6.03
CA CYS A 268 -12.84 10.69 -4.75
C CYS A 268 -12.61 9.38 -4.00
N VAL A 269 -12.89 9.42 -2.71
CA VAL A 269 -13.13 8.22 -1.91
C VAL A 269 -14.62 8.03 -1.76
N LEU A 270 -15.09 6.84 -2.08
CA LEU A 270 -16.47 6.39 -1.93
C LEU A 270 -16.56 5.44 -0.74
N TRP A 271 -17.42 5.75 0.23
CA TRP A 271 -17.96 4.77 1.19
C TRP A 271 -19.29 4.27 0.68
N TRP A 272 -19.49 2.97 0.66
CA TRP A 272 -20.71 2.37 0.14
C TRP A 272 -21.18 1.20 1.01
N ARG A 273 -22.44 1.24 1.40
CA ARG A 273 -23.14 0.22 2.16
C ARG A 273 -24.40 -0.21 1.39
N PRO A 274 -24.32 -1.26 0.56
CA PRO A 274 -25.40 -1.61 -0.37
C PRO A 274 -26.70 -2.03 0.32
N ASP A 275 -26.61 -2.59 1.54
CA ASP A 275 -27.75 -3.12 2.28
C ASP A 275 -28.34 -2.12 3.29
N ALA A 276 -27.72 -0.94 3.43
CA ALA A 276 -28.26 0.11 4.28
C ALA A 276 -29.42 0.83 3.58
N PRO A 277 -30.45 1.32 4.32
CA PRO A 277 -31.47 2.17 3.73
C PRO A 277 -30.84 3.41 3.12
N GLU A 278 -31.35 3.84 1.97
CA GLU A 278 -30.88 5.08 1.35
C GLU A 278 -31.07 6.24 2.33
N LEU A 279 -29.97 6.87 2.72
CA LEU A 279 -30.06 8.17 3.35
C LEU A 279 -30.45 9.18 2.29
N LEU A 280 -31.51 9.96 2.56
CA LEU A 280 -31.91 11.10 1.75
C LEU A 280 -30.81 12.16 1.79
N GLY A 281 -29.86 12.07 0.84
CA GLY A 281 -28.81 13.05 0.64
C GLY A 281 -27.44 12.45 0.43
N GLN A 282 -26.83 12.79 -0.70
CA GLN A 282 -25.39 12.63 -0.90
C GLN A 282 -24.69 13.68 -0.05
N VAL A 283 -23.88 13.26 0.91
CA VAL A 283 -22.95 14.18 1.58
C VAL A 283 -21.68 14.25 0.75
N ASP A 284 -21.58 15.26 -0.10
CA ASP A 284 -20.35 15.55 -0.84
C ASP A 284 -19.45 16.40 0.07
N ARG A 285 -18.38 15.80 0.56
CA ARG A 285 -17.35 16.51 1.34
C ARG A 285 -16.09 16.63 0.51
N THR A 286 -15.58 17.83 0.40
CA THR A 286 -14.24 18.07 -0.13
C THR A 286 -13.25 17.77 0.97
N LEU A 287 -12.39 16.77 0.76
CA LEU A 287 -11.23 16.55 1.62
C LEU A 287 -10.24 17.68 1.36
N THR A 288 -9.90 18.44 2.38
CA THR A 288 -8.89 19.49 2.24
C THR A 288 -7.52 18.85 2.01
N PRO A 289 -6.74 19.34 1.03
CA PRO A 289 -5.42 18.76 0.70
C PRO A 289 -4.37 18.89 1.81
N ASP A 290 -4.64 19.70 2.82
CA ASP A 290 -3.64 20.17 3.79
C ASP A 290 -3.45 19.32 5.05
N ARG A 291 -4.13 18.17 5.17
CA ARG A 291 -3.79 17.26 6.26
C ARG A 291 -2.58 16.43 5.85
N PRO A 292 -1.47 16.52 6.61
CA PRO A 292 -0.31 15.69 6.36
C PRO A 292 -0.70 14.21 6.43
N HIS A 293 -0.33 13.47 5.40
CA HIS A 293 -0.65 12.03 5.26
C HIS A 293 0.09 11.12 6.23
N ILE A 294 0.82 11.68 7.19
CA ILE A 294 1.54 11.00 8.26
C ILE A 294 0.63 10.36 9.28
N ASP A 295 -0.61 10.80 9.39
CA ASP A 295 -1.56 10.17 10.32
C ASP A 295 -1.66 8.64 10.16
N ALA A 296 -1.27 8.08 9.01
CA ALA A 296 -1.15 6.63 8.83
C ALA A 296 0.15 6.05 9.44
N LEU A 297 1.20 6.88 9.58
CA LEU A 297 2.49 6.47 10.16
C LEU A 297 2.54 6.74 11.67
N ASP A 298 1.84 7.78 12.14
CA ASP A 298 1.81 8.18 13.56
C ASP A 298 0.59 7.63 14.33
N ARG A 299 -0.35 6.94 13.67
CA ARG A 299 -1.56 6.43 14.34
C ARG A 299 -1.30 5.35 15.38
N GLU A 300 -0.20 4.61 15.31
CA GLU A 300 0.19 3.70 16.39
C GLU A 300 0.54 4.45 17.65
N ASP A 301 1.29 5.55 17.58
CA ASP A 301 1.62 6.40 18.71
C ASP A 301 0.36 7.05 19.33
N ALA A 302 -0.67 7.32 18.54
CA ALA A 302 -1.94 7.86 19.03
C ALA A 302 -2.84 6.78 19.65
N LEU A 303 -2.80 5.54 19.14
CA LEU A 303 -3.54 4.39 19.70
C LEU A 303 -2.89 3.87 20.98
N ASP A 304 -1.56 3.85 21.08
CA ASP A 304 -0.83 3.48 22.28
C ASP A 304 -0.98 4.52 23.43
N ARG A 305 -1.27 5.79 23.07
CA ARG A 305 -1.57 6.85 24.10
C ARG A 305 -3.03 6.88 24.55
N ALA A 306 -3.93 6.17 23.85
CA ALA A 306 -5.37 6.13 24.16
C ALA A 306 -5.79 4.84 24.88
N THR A 307 -4.88 3.87 25.06
CA THR A 307 -5.03 2.68 25.89
C THR A 307 -4.24 2.81 27.18
#